data_6cc39aa5ac44a6f64fc3b66b2ffae145
#
_entry.id   6cc39aa5ac44a6f64fc3b66b2ffae145
#
_cell.length_a   1.000
_cell.length_b   1.000
_cell.length_c   1.000
_cell.angle_alpha   90.00
_cell.angle_beta   90.00
_cell.angle_gamma   90.00
#
_symmetry.space_group_name_H-M   'P 1'
#
loop_
_entity.id
_entity.type
_entity.pdbx_description
1 polymer ?
#
loop_
_entity_poly.entity_id
_entity_poly.type
_entity_poly.pdbx_seq_one_letter_code
_entity_poly.pdbx_strand_id
1 'polypeptide(L)'
;MNALLQPSLVRLSVSLPAELFAELDVMVAERGVANRSQMIAELIRNALAEHSARERPETVLAGTITLIYRAESGRVRQALAQVQTGFIAEIISSQHIFLEDDQSMEVLLVQGSALQLQQLCDALRKIRGVQQVRLVTTTALLPPLKEAR
;
A
#
# COMPACT_ATOMS: atom_id res chain seq x y z
N MET A 1 35.07 4.99 -11.35
CA MET A 1 34.29 4.28 -12.40
C MET A 1 33.30 3.37 -11.71
N ASN A 2 32.05 3.83 -11.56
CA ASN A 2 30.97 3.00 -11.06
C ASN A 2 30.48 2.11 -12.20
N ALA A 3 30.92 0.84 -12.20
CA ALA A 3 30.26 -0.17 -12.99
C ALA A 3 28.85 -0.34 -12.38
N LEU A 4 27.86 0.19 -13.04
CA LEU A 4 26.46 -0.11 -12.80
C LEU A 4 26.31 -1.62 -12.99
N LEU A 5 26.27 -2.36 -11.87
CA LEU A 5 25.91 -3.77 -11.85
C LEU A 5 24.52 -3.87 -12.50
N GLN A 6 24.49 -4.25 -13.77
CA GLN A 6 23.23 -4.63 -14.39
C GLN A 6 22.69 -5.83 -13.62
N PRO A 7 21.43 -5.82 -13.22
CA PRO A 7 20.87 -6.96 -12.51
C PRO A 7 20.98 -8.18 -13.41
N SER A 8 21.60 -9.24 -12.87
CA SER A 8 21.70 -10.53 -13.56
C SER A 8 20.30 -11.10 -13.78
N LEU A 9 19.97 -11.46 -15.02
CA LEU A 9 18.70 -12.08 -15.35
C LEU A 9 18.79 -13.60 -15.17
N VAL A 10 17.83 -14.16 -14.47
CA VAL A 10 17.64 -15.60 -14.33
C VAL A 10 16.37 -15.97 -15.10
N ARG A 11 16.42 -17.05 -15.86
CA ARG A 11 15.26 -17.57 -16.58
C ARG A 11 14.49 -18.55 -15.69
N LEU A 12 13.18 -18.38 -15.63
CA LEU A 12 12.25 -19.26 -14.92
C LEU A 12 11.20 -19.75 -15.92
N SER A 13 10.93 -21.06 -15.90
CA SER A 13 9.82 -21.66 -16.64
C SER A 13 8.72 -22.05 -15.66
N VAL A 14 7.50 -21.63 -15.94
CA VAL A 14 6.32 -21.86 -15.10
C VAL A 14 5.18 -22.36 -15.99
N SER A 15 4.47 -23.40 -15.53
CA SER A 15 3.22 -23.84 -16.14
C SER A 15 2.06 -23.20 -15.40
N LEU A 16 1.16 -22.58 -16.13
CA LEU A 16 -0.04 -21.94 -15.59
C LEU A 16 -1.29 -22.65 -16.14
N PRO A 17 -2.39 -22.70 -15.36
CA PRO A 17 -3.69 -23.04 -15.91
C PRO A 17 -4.05 -22.11 -17.06
N ALA A 18 -4.72 -22.62 -18.09
CA ALA A 18 -5.02 -21.86 -19.31
C ALA A 18 -5.83 -20.58 -19.03
N GLU A 19 -6.78 -20.65 -18.10
CA GLU A 19 -7.59 -19.50 -17.68
C GLU A 19 -6.73 -18.41 -17.05
N LEU A 20 -5.84 -18.76 -16.11
CA LEU A 20 -4.94 -17.82 -15.46
C LEU A 20 -3.95 -17.19 -16.45
N PHE A 21 -3.50 -17.97 -17.43
CA PHE A 21 -2.63 -17.45 -18.49
C PHE A 21 -3.37 -16.41 -19.36
N ALA A 22 -4.62 -16.66 -19.71
CA ALA A 22 -5.44 -15.71 -20.47
C ALA A 22 -5.67 -14.39 -19.68
N GLU A 23 -5.95 -14.49 -18.38
CA GLU A 23 -6.09 -13.32 -17.51
C GLU A 23 -4.80 -12.51 -17.40
N LEU A 24 -3.64 -13.17 -17.34
CA LEU A 24 -2.34 -12.52 -17.37
C LEU A 24 -2.15 -11.70 -18.67
N ASP A 25 -2.53 -12.25 -19.82
CA ASP A 25 -2.44 -11.54 -21.11
C ASP A 25 -3.34 -10.31 -21.16
N VAL A 26 -4.55 -10.41 -20.64
CA VAL A 26 -5.46 -9.27 -20.50
C VAL A 26 -4.83 -8.19 -19.63
N MET A 27 -4.28 -8.58 -18.49
CA MET A 27 -3.64 -7.65 -17.55
C MET A 27 -2.42 -6.94 -18.17
N VAL A 28 -1.61 -7.65 -18.94
CA VAL A 28 -0.46 -7.07 -19.67
C VAL A 28 -0.94 -6.00 -20.66
N ALA A 29 -2.00 -6.28 -21.41
CA ALA A 29 -2.56 -5.35 -22.38
C ALA A 29 -3.17 -4.11 -21.70
N GLU A 30 -3.98 -4.31 -20.66
CA GLU A 30 -4.68 -3.23 -19.96
C GLU A 30 -3.73 -2.27 -19.21
N ARG A 31 -2.66 -2.80 -18.63
CA ARG A 31 -1.70 -1.99 -17.88
C ARG A 31 -0.59 -1.38 -18.75
N GLY A 32 -0.57 -1.67 -20.04
CA GLY A 32 0.45 -1.14 -20.94
C GLY A 32 1.86 -1.61 -20.61
N VAL A 33 2.00 -2.77 -19.97
CA VAL A 33 3.29 -3.37 -19.63
C VAL A 33 3.90 -3.99 -20.90
N ALA A 34 5.22 -3.90 -21.05
CA ALA A 34 5.89 -4.27 -22.32
C ALA A 34 5.74 -5.77 -22.66
N ASN A 35 5.73 -6.66 -21.67
CA ASN A 35 5.64 -8.11 -21.86
C ASN A 35 5.24 -8.84 -20.58
N ARG A 36 4.96 -10.15 -20.70
CA ARG A 36 4.58 -11.01 -19.58
C ARG A 36 5.64 -11.07 -18.48
N SER A 37 6.90 -11.14 -18.85
CA SER A 37 8.00 -11.21 -17.87
C SER A 37 8.04 -9.98 -16.97
N GLN A 38 7.81 -8.81 -17.50
CA GLN A 38 7.74 -7.56 -16.74
C GLN A 38 6.52 -7.53 -15.82
N MET A 39 5.36 -7.99 -16.31
CA MET A 39 4.15 -8.11 -15.48
C MET A 39 4.35 -9.08 -14.34
N ILE A 40 4.91 -10.26 -14.60
CA ILE A 40 5.19 -11.27 -13.57
C ILE A 40 6.19 -10.73 -12.54
N ALA A 41 7.23 -10.02 -12.97
CA ALA A 41 8.19 -9.40 -12.07
C ALA A 41 7.53 -8.36 -11.16
N GLU A 42 6.61 -7.57 -11.68
CA GLU A 42 5.83 -6.60 -10.89
C GLU A 42 4.93 -7.29 -9.86
N LEU A 43 4.20 -8.33 -10.27
CA LEU A 43 3.36 -9.11 -9.36
C LEU A 43 4.17 -9.78 -8.24
N ILE A 44 5.34 -10.31 -8.57
CA ILE A 44 6.24 -10.92 -7.58
C ILE A 44 6.76 -9.86 -6.60
N ARG A 45 7.18 -8.69 -7.08
CA ARG A 45 7.65 -7.59 -6.21
C ARG A 45 6.55 -7.17 -5.22
N ASN A 46 5.32 -7.06 -5.70
CA ASN A 46 4.18 -6.70 -4.84
C ASN A 46 3.92 -7.78 -3.78
N ALA A 47 3.91 -9.04 -4.17
CA ALA A 47 3.73 -10.16 -3.23
C ALA A 47 4.88 -10.25 -2.21
N LEU A 48 6.12 -10.03 -2.63
CA LEU A 48 7.28 -10.01 -1.75
C LEU A 48 7.27 -8.83 -0.79
N ALA A 49 6.80 -7.67 -1.21
CA ALA A 49 6.65 -6.51 -0.33
C ALA A 49 5.67 -6.80 0.80
N GLU A 50 4.53 -7.42 0.50
CA GLU A 50 3.56 -7.86 1.53
C GLU A 50 4.14 -8.94 2.46
N HIS A 51 4.88 -9.90 1.91
CA HIS A 51 5.52 -10.97 2.67
C HIS A 51 6.62 -10.42 3.60
N SER A 52 7.48 -9.55 3.08
CA SER A 52 8.56 -8.93 3.86
C SER A 52 8.04 -8.11 5.04
N ALA A 53 6.90 -7.45 4.87
CA ALA A 53 6.24 -6.71 5.96
C ALA A 53 5.84 -7.62 7.12
N ARG A 54 5.46 -8.88 6.83
CA ARG A 54 5.10 -9.87 7.86
C ARG A 54 6.31 -10.48 8.55
N GLU A 55 7.39 -10.75 7.80
CA GLU A 55 8.58 -11.41 8.32
C GLU A 55 9.57 -10.46 9.01
N ARG A 56 9.55 -9.19 8.62
CA ARG A 56 10.43 -8.15 9.15
C ARG A 56 9.62 -6.98 9.69
N PRO A 57 8.99 -7.14 10.86
CA PRO A 57 8.06 -6.16 11.42
C PRO A 57 8.72 -4.80 11.73
N GLU A 58 10.04 -4.79 11.89
CA GLU A 58 10.82 -3.57 12.21
C GLU A 58 11.22 -2.77 10.97
N THR A 59 11.06 -3.35 9.77
CA THR A 59 11.42 -2.65 8.52
C THR A 59 10.59 -1.38 8.38
N VAL A 60 11.28 -0.25 8.25
CA VAL A 60 10.61 1.05 8.01
C VAL A 60 10.15 1.14 6.57
N LEU A 61 8.89 1.45 6.40
CA LEU A 61 8.21 1.57 5.11
C LEU A 61 7.55 2.94 5.01
N ALA A 62 7.52 3.49 3.82
CA ALA A 62 6.62 4.59 3.47
C ALA A 62 5.46 4.05 2.64
N GLY A 63 4.34 4.73 2.67
CA GLY A 63 3.20 4.29 1.88
C GLY A 63 1.96 5.15 2.04
N THR A 64 0.88 4.62 1.52
CA THR A 64 -0.45 5.21 1.66
C THR A 64 -1.41 4.19 2.22
N ILE A 65 -2.32 4.67 3.06
CA ILE A 65 -3.50 3.92 3.48
C ILE A 65 -4.71 4.63 2.88
N THR A 66 -5.43 3.92 2.04
CA THR A 66 -6.71 4.41 1.51
C THR A 66 -7.84 3.69 2.23
N LEU A 67 -8.75 4.45 2.79
CA LEU A 67 -9.94 3.90 3.43
C LEU A 67 -11.21 4.50 2.84
N ILE A 68 -12.25 3.67 2.78
CA ILE A 68 -13.60 4.06 2.36
C ILE A 68 -14.53 3.74 3.52
N TYR A 69 -15.35 4.70 3.89
CA TYR A 69 -16.28 4.58 5.00
C TYR A 69 -17.57 5.36 4.77
N ARG A 70 -18.61 4.99 5.51
CA ARG A 70 -19.84 5.75 5.63
C ARG A 70 -19.86 6.47 6.95
N ALA A 71 -19.95 7.79 6.90
CA ALA A 71 -20.06 8.62 8.09
C ALA A 71 -21.53 8.99 8.35
N GLU A 72 -22.39 7.99 8.52
CA GLU A 72 -23.81 8.18 8.84
C GLU A 72 -24.02 8.89 10.18
N SER A 73 -23.01 8.83 11.05
CA SER A 73 -23.00 9.53 12.33
C SER A 73 -21.61 10.11 12.63
N GLY A 74 -21.58 11.12 13.48
CA GLY A 74 -20.32 11.69 13.98
C GLY A 74 -19.40 10.70 14.70
N ARG A 75 -19.91 9.55 15.12
CA ARG A 75 -19.15 8.50 15.80
C ARG A 75 -18.04 7.91 14.93
N VAL A 76 -18.31 7.71 13.62
CA VAL A 76 -17.29 7.17 12.71
C VAL A 76 -16.12 8.13 12.59
N ARG A 77 -16.39 9.41 12.39
CA ARG A 77 -15.35 10.44 12.29
C ARG A 77 -14.56 10.59 13.59
N GLN A 78 -15.24 10.52 14.73
CA GLN A 78 -14.59 10.56 16.03
C GLN A 78 -13.69 9.33 16.26
N ALA A 79 -14.15 8.14 15.90
CA ALA A 79 -13.37 6.92 16.00
C ALA A 79 -12.14 6.95 15.09
N LEU A 80 -12.28 7.44 13.85
CA LEU A 80 -11.17 7.66 12.92
C LEU A 80 -10.14 8.64 13.49
N ALA A 81 -10.59 9.76 14.04
CA ALA A 81 -9.71 10.75 14.66
C ALA A 81 -8.95 10.17 15.85
N GLN A 82 -9.59 9.36 16.68
CA GLN A 82 -8.94 8.71 17.82
C GLN A 82 -7.87 7.72 17.38
N VAL A 83 -8.15 6.88 16.40
CA VAL A 83 -7.15 5.95 15.84
C VAL A 83 -5.97 6.73 15.24
N GLN A 84 -6.22 7.73 14.45
CA GLN A 84 -5.16 8.54 13.83
C GLN A 84 -4.30 9.26 14.87
N THR A 85 -4.89 9.77 15.93
CA THR A 85 -4.16 10.39 17.05
C THR A 85 -3.24 9.38 17.73
N GLY A 86 -3.67 8.14 17.88
CA GLY A 86 -2.85 7.06 18.44
C GLY A 86 -1.64 6.66 17.58
N PHE A 87 -1.68 6.98 16.27
CA PHE A 87 -0.62 6.70 15.31
C PHE A 87 -0.04 7.97 14.69
N ILE A 88 -0.05 9.06 15.41
CA ILE A 88 0.36 10.37 14.89
C ILE A 88 1.83 10.40 14.44
N ALA A 89 2.68 9.56 15.03
CA ALA A 89 4.09 9.45 14.64
C ALA A 89 4.26 8.82 13.25
N GLU A 90 3.34 7.96 12.84
CA GLU A 90 3.37 7.25 11.56
C GLU A 90 2.63 8.02 10.46
N ILE A 91 1.65 8.86 10.81
CA ILE A 91 0.83 9.59 9.84
C ILE A 91 1.47 10.94 9.53
N ILE A 92 1.79 11.16 8.27
CA ILE A 92 2.43 12.39 7.79
C ILE A 92 1.38 13.41 7.34
N SER A 93 0.40 12.95 6.60
CA SER A 93 -0.70 13.78 6.11
C SER A 93 -1.96 12.96 5.85
N SER A 94 -3.08 13.65 5.76
CA SER A 94 -4.37 13.06 5.48
C SER A 94 -5.10 13.92 4.46
N GLN A 95 -5.76 13.27 3.50
CA GLN A 95 -6.64 13.91 2.54
C GLN A 95 -8.00 13.24 2.60
N HIS A 96 -9.04 14.05 2.75
CA HIS A 96 -10.43 13.61 2.80
C HIS A 96 -11.16 14.00 1.54
N ILE A 97 -11.92 13.08 0.98
CA ILE A 97 -12.69 13.25 -0.25
C ILE A 97 -14.12 12.74 -0.02
N PHE A 98 -15.10 13.56 -0.35
CA PHE A 98 -16.49 13.13 -0.38
C PHE A 98 -16.79 12.36 -1.67
N LEU A 99 -17.42 11.22 -1.52
CA LEU A 99 -17.88 10.38 -2.62
C LEU A 99 -19.42 10.44 -2.72
N GLU A 100 -19.97 9.88 -3.78
CA GLU A 100 -21.41 9.69 -3.91
C GLU A 100 -21.95 8.68 -2.88
N ASP A 101 -23.25 8.60 -2.71
CA ASP A 101 -23.93 7.67 -1.81
C ASP A 101 -23.48 7.74 -0.33
N ASP A 102 -23.27 8.96 0.17
CA ASP A 102 -22.85 9.22 1.56
C ASP A 102 -21.56 8.49 1.97
N GLN A 103 -20.73 8.15 1.01
CA GLN A 103 -19.41 7.58 1.25
C GLN A 103 -18.34 8.67 1.34
N SER A 104 -17.32 8.37 2.06
CA SER A 104 -16.11 9.18 2.15
C SER A 104 -14.89 8.33 1.89
N MET A 105 -13.91 8.91 1.24
CA MET A 105 -12.59 8.33 1.08
C MET A 105 -11.56 9.18 1.81
N GLU A 106 -10.68 8.53 2.52
CA GLU A 106 -9.55 9.19 3.17
C GLU A 106 -8.25 8.50 2.75
N VAL A 107 -7.27 9.31 2.41
CA VAL A 107 -5.94 8.84 2.04
C VAL A 107 -4.95 9.37 3.06
N LEU A 108 -4.29 8.45 3.76
CA LEU A 108 -3.23 8.76 4.72
C LEU A 108 -1.88 8.51 4.06
N LEU A 109 -1.00 9.51 4.09
CA LEU A 109 0.40 9.31 3.79
C LEU A 109 1.10 8.89 5.08
N VAL A 110 1.77 7.74 5.07
CA VAL A 110 2.34 7.12 6.26
C VAL A 110 3.79 6.72 6.07
N GLN A 111 4.53 6.72 7.17
CA GLN A 111 5.86 6.12 7.28
C GLN A 111 6.06 5.59 8.68
N GLY A 112 6.53 4.37 8.78
CA GLY A 112 6.77 3.72 10.05
C GLY A 112 7.18 2.26 9.87
N SER A 113 7.33 1.54 10.97
CA SER A 113 7.62 0.11 10.89
C SER A 113 6.45 -0.66 10.26
N ALA A 114 6.75 -1.74 9.58
CA ALA A 114 5.74 -2.61 9.00
C ALA A 114 4.70 -3.05 10.03
N LEU A 115 5.15 -3.36 11.24
CA LEU A 115 4.26 -3.72 12.35
C LEU A 115 3.30 -2.59 12.72
N GLN A 116 3.81 -1.37 12.89
CA GLN A 116 2.98 -0.22 13.25
C GLN A 116 1.99 0.14 12.16
N LEU A 117 2.39 0.08 10.89
CA LEU A 117 1.47 0.33 9.78
C LEU A 117 0.39 -0.74 9.69
N GLN A 118 0.72 -1.99 9.97
CA GLN A 118 -0.26 -3.08 10.02
C GLN A 118 -1.23 -2.89 11.19
N GLN A 119 -0.74 -2.53 12.36
CA GLN A 119 -1.57 -2.23 13.53
C GLN A 119 -2.52 -1.06 13.28
N LEU A 120 -2.06 -0.03 12.59
CA LEU A 120 -2.91 1.09 12.17
C LEU A 120 -4.03 0.62 11.23
N CYS A 121 -3.71 -0.19 10.22
CA CYS A 121 -4.71 -0.76 9.32
C CYS A 121 -5.73 -1.62 10.07
N ASP A 122 -5.28 -2.45 11.00
CA ASP A 122 -6.16 -3.31 11.79
C ASP A 122 -7.09 -2.49 12.70
N ALA A 123 -6.57 -1.43 13.30
CA ALA A 123 -7.37 -0.52 14.11
C ALA A 123 -8.44 0.22 13.28
N LEU A 124 -8.09 0.63 12.06
CA LEU A 124 -9.04 1.28 11.14
C LEU A 124 -10.13 0.30 10.67
N ARG A 125 -9.78 -0.95 10.38
CA ARG A 125 -10.75 -1.99 9.97
C ARG A 125 -11.77 -2.33 11.04
N LYS A 126 -11.43 -2.17 12.31
CA LYS A 126 -12.33 -2.44 13.44
C LYS A 126 -13.39 -1.39 13.65
N ILE A 127 -13.25 -0.22 13.05
CA ILE A 127 -14.23 0.86 13.17
C ILE A 127 -15.48 0.48 12.40
N ARG A 128 -16.61 0.48 13.08
CA ARG A 128 -17.91 0.25 12.46
C ARG A 128 -18.25 1.39 11.49
N GLY A 129 -18.50 1.04 10.25
CA GLY A 129 -18.73 2.00 9.15
C GLY A 129 -17.58 2.07 8.15
N VAL A 130 -16.39 1.61 8.52
CA VAL A 130 -15.27 1.44 7.59
C VAL A 130 -15.51 0.22 6.71
N GLN A 131 -15.52 0.41 5.40
CA GLN A 131 -15.83 -0.61 4.41
C GLN A 131 -14.56 -1.23 3.80
N GLN A 132 -13.56 -0.40 3.56
CA GLN A 132 -12.30 -0.82 2.94
C GLN A 132 -11.13 -0.11 3.61
N VAL A 133 -10.04 -0.84 3.79
CA VAL A 133 -8.73 -0.30 4.18
C VAL A 133 -7.68 -0.99 3.31
N ARG A 134 -6.91 -0.22 2.58
CA ARG A 134 -5.84 -0.72 1.72
C ARG A 134 -4.54 0.01 2.00
N LEU A 135 -3.52 -0.76 2.33
CA LEU A 135 -2.16 -0.29 2.52
C LEU A 135 -1.33 -0.61 1.28
N VAL A 136 -0.65 0.39 0.75
CA VAL A 136 0.35 0.23 -0.31
C VAL A 136 1.66 0.80 0.20
N THR A 137 2.72 0.01 0.20
CA THR A 137 4.01 0.37 0.79
C THR A 137 5.16 0.27 -0.19
N THR A 138 6.23 0.99 0.14
CA THR A 138 7.52 0.94 -0.53
C THR A 138 8.64 0.99 0.50
N THR A 139 9.78 0.41 0.16
CA THR A 139 11.02 0.52 0.96
C THR A 139 11.75 1.84 0.72
N ALA A 140 11.41 2.58 -0.34
CA ALA A 140 11.92 3.91 -0.57
C ALA A 140 11.25 4.89 0.39
N LEU A 141 12.02 5.48 1.28
CA LEU A 141 11.53 6.37 2.32
C LEU A 141 11.39 7.82 1.81
N LEU A 142 10.58 8.60 2.50
CA LEU A 142 10.48 10.02 2.25
C LEU A 142 11.83 10.70 2.56
N PRO A 143 12.23 11.71 1.75
CA PRO A 143 13.45 12.44 2.05
C PRO A 143 13.34 13.12 3.42
N PRO A 144 14.44 13.19 4.18
CA PRO A 144 14.42 13.92 5.43
C PRO A 144 14.09 15.40 5.16
N LEU A 145 13.30 15.98 6.04
CA LEU A 145 13.07 17.42 6.00
C LEU A 145 14.43 18.10 6.13
N LYS A 146 14.75 18.97 5.18
CA LYS A 146 15.94 19.81 5.30
C LYS A 146 15.70 20.73 6.47
N GLU A 147 16.56 20.67 7.48
CA GLU A 147 16.58 21.69 8.53
C GLU A 147 16.73 23.05 7.86
N ALA A 148 15.83 23.95 8.17
CA ALA A 148 15.95 25.34 7.73
C ALA A 148 17.24 25.89 8.35
N ARG A 149 18.18 26.25 7.49
CA ARG A 149 19.38 26.95 7.91
C ARG A 149 19.05 28.38 8.35
#